data_7fc50d9645836efa7a027b799c8fac60
#
_entry.id   7fc50d9645836efa7a027b799c8fac60
#
_cell.length_a   1.000
_cell.length_b   1.000
_cell.length_c   1.000
_cell.angle_alpha   90.00
_cell.angle_beta   90.00
_cell.angle_gamma   90.00
#
_symmetry.space_group_name_H-M   'P 1'
#
loop_
_entity.id
_entity.type
_entity.pdbx_description
1 polymer ?
#
loop_
_entity_poly.entity_id
_entity_poly.type
_entity_poly.pdbx_seq_one_letter_code
_entity_poly.pdbx_strand_id
1 'polypeptide(L)'
;MTSLSSKLLAWFDHHGRHDLPWQQSKTAYRVWLSEIMLQQTQVQTVIPYFERFLERFPSVEALAAASEDSVLHLWTGLGYYARARNLHRAAKLVVGEYQGHFPESLEGLMALPGVGRSTAGAILSLAMGLSLIHISEPTRRRG
;
A
#
# COMPACT_ATOMS: atom_id res chain seq x y z
N MET A 1 -16.31 -6.70 -5.49
CA MET A 1 -16.17 -7.03 -4.16
C MET A 1 -15.42 -5.98 -3.38
N THR A 2 -15.88 -5.64 -2.22
CA THR A 2 -15.29 -4.58 -1.43
C THR A 2 -14.27 -5.15 -0.47
N SER A 3 -13.06 -4.66 -0.49
CA SER A 3 -12.03 -5.13 0.40
C SER A 3 -11.98 -4.25 1.63
N LEU A 4 -11.26 -4.69 2.65
CA LEU A 4 -11.07 -3.90 3.85
C LEU A 4 -10.27 -2.64 3.50
N SER A 5 -9.32 -2.77 2.56
CA SER A 5 -8.54 -1.64 2.14
C SER A 5 -9.44 -0.59 1.48
N SER A 6 -10.38 -1.02 0.66
CA SER A 6 -11.29 -0.11 0.01
C SER A 6 -12.14 0.63 1.04
N LYS A 7 -12.58 -0.07 2.08
CA LYS A 7 -13.37 0.57 3.12
C LYS A 7 -12.55 1.57 3.92
N LEU A 8 -11.32 1.23 4.22
CA LEU A 8 -10.44 2.12 4.97
C LEU A 8 -10.18 3.39 4.17
N LEU A 9 -9.91 3.25 2.88
CA LEU A 9 -9.61 4.42 2.06
C LEU A 9 -10.85 5.30 1.88
N ALA A 10 -12.03 4.68 1.77
CA ALA A 10 -13.26 5.44 1.68
C ALA A 10 -13.49 6.23 2.97
N TRP A 11 -13.25 5.59 4.11
CA TRP A 11 -13.40 6.27 5.37
C TRP A 11 -12.43 7.45 5.47
N PHE A 12 -11.19 7.23 5.04
CA PHE A 12 -10.18 8.27 5.13
C PHE A 12 -10.55 9.45 4.24
N ASP A 13 -11.10 9.18 3.07
CA ASP A 13 -11.53 10.25 2.17
C ASP A 13 -12.63 11.07 2.82
N HIS A 14 -13.51 10.45 3.58
CA HIS A 14 -14.59 11.18 4.21
C HIS A 14 -14.13 11.93 5.45
N HIS A 15 -13.21 11.37 6.22
CA HIS A 15 -12.84 11.93 7.51
C HIS A 15 -11.45 12.56 7.54
N GLY A 16 -10.71 12.45 6.47
CA GLY A 16 -9.36 12.97 6.42
C GLY A 16 -9.27 14.24 5.61
N ARG A 17 -8.16 14.46 4.91
CA ARG A 17 -7.99 15.63 4.20
C ARG A 17 -8.35 15.51 2.82
N HIS A 18 -9.55 15.24 2.53
CA HIS A 18 -9.96 15.06 1.19
C HIS A 18 -10.06 16.33 0.41
N ASP A 19 -9.68 17.41 0.99
CA ASP A 19 -9.69 18.65 0.24
C ASP A 19 -8.42 18.78 -0.58
N LEU A 20 -7.50 17.88 -0.48
CA LEU A 20 -6.27 17.97 -1.24
C LEU A 20 -6.49 17.42 -2.63
N PRO A 21 -6.09 18.13 -3.62
CA PRO A 21 -6.39 17.74 -4.98
C PRO A 21 -5.85 16.40 -5.38
N TRP A 22 -4.71 16.05 -4.83
CA TRP A 22 -4.15 14.86 -5.25
C TRP A 22 -4.60 13.73 -4.50
N GLN A 23 -5.52 13.93 -3.74
CA GLN A 23 -5.87 13.06 -2.93
C GLN A 23 -6.23 12.01 -3.50
N GLN A 24 -5.78 11.63 -4.28
CA GLN A 24 -6.09 10.54 -4.70
C GLN A 24 -5.81 9.64 -3.69
N SER A 25 -6.56 9.40 -2.84
CA SER A 25 -6.44 8.48 -1.78
C SER A 25 -6.19 7.08 -2.24
N LYS A 26 -6.33 6.81 -3.51
CA LYS A 26 -6.11 5.47 -4.01
C LYS A 26 -4.82 5.33 -4.75
N THR A 27 -3.83 6.10 -4.39
CA THR A 27 -2.52 5.92 -5.00
C THR A 27 -1.96 4.56 -4.61
N ALA A 28 -1.05 4.06 -5.42
CA ALA A 28 -0.45 2.75 -5.14
C ALA A 28 0.19 2.71 -3.76
N TYR A 29 0.81 3.79 -3.35
CA TYR A 29 1.44 3.85 -2.02
C TYR A 29 0.40 3.66 -0.92
N ARG A 30 -0.72 4.36 -1.01
CA ARG A 30 -1.74 4.28 0.04
C ARG A 30 -2.41 2.92 0.06
N VAL A 31 -2.71 2.37 -1.10
CA VAL A 31 -3.34 1.05 -1.15
C VAL A 31 -2.40 0.00 -0.58
N TRP A 32 -1.15 0.04 -0.99
CA TRP A 32 -0.15 -0.90 -0.51
C TRP A 32 -0.01 -0.82 1.01
N LEU A 33 0.14 0.39 1.54
CA LEU A 33 0.29 0.58 2.98
C LEU A 33 -0.93 0.05 3.73
N SER A 34 -2.12 0.38 3.25
CA SER A 34 -3.34 -0.06 3.91
C SER A 34 -3.47 -1.57 3.88
N GLU A 35 -3.11 -2.20 2.76
CA GLU A 35 -3.20 -3.65 2.65
C GLU A 35 -2.26 -4.34 3.63
N ILE A 36 -1.06 -3.82 3.77
CA ILE A 36 -0.09 -4.42 4.69
C ILE A 36 -0.56 -4.24 6.13
N MET A 37 -1.04 -3.06 6.48
CA MET A 37 -1.52 -2.82 7.83
C MET A 37 -2.73 -3.66 8.18
N LEU A 38 -3.58 -3.93 7.18
CA LEU A 38 -4.79 -4.70 7.43
C LEU A 38 -4.56 -6.21 7.49
N GLN A 39 -3.36 -6.68 7.17
CA GLN A 39 -3.08 -8.10 7.32
C GLN A 39 -3.16 -8.42 8.80
N GLN A 40 -4.10 -9.30 9.15
CA GLN A 40 -4.29 -9.77 10.53
C GLN A 40 -4.62 -8.65 11.53
N THR A 41 -5.15 -7.53 11.06
CA THR A 41 -5.52 -6.42 11.94
C THR A 41 -6.81 -5.81 11.43
N GLN A 42 -7.71 -5.48 12.33
CA GLN A 42 -9.01 -4.96 11.96
C GLN A 42 -8.93 -3.51 11.52
N VAL A 43 -9.85 -3.12 10.66
CA VAL A 43 -9.88 -1.77 10.10
C VAL A 43 -9.85 -0.70 11.17
N GLN A 44 -10.68 -0.86 12.21
CA GLN A 44 -10.76 0.18 13.24
C GLN A 44 -9.46 0.36 13.98
N THR A 45 -8.71 -0.70 14.15
CA THR A 45 -7.42 -0.62 14.80
C THR A 45 -6.41 0.07 13.89
N VAL A 46 -6.52 -0.17 12.59
CA VAL A 46 -5.56 0.36 11.63
C VAL A 46 -5.72 1.85 11.40
N ILE A 47 -6.94 2.38 11.44
CA ILE A 47 -7.19 3.77 11.07
C ILE A 47 -6.24 4.78 11.70
N PRO A 48 -6.06 4.80 13.03
CA PRO A 48 -5.15 5.81 13.60
C PRO A 48 -3.69 5.59 13.22
N TYR A 49 -3.29 4.32 13.01
CA TYR A 49 -1.92 4.06 12.61
C TYR A 49 -1.71 4.50 11.16
N PHE A 50 -2.70 4.25 10.31
CA PHE A 50 -2.62 4.63 8.91
C PHE A 50 -2.50 6.16 8.80
N GLU A 51 -3.29 6.90 9.56
CA GLU A 51 -3.24 8.34 9.53
C GLU A 51 -1.89 8.87 9.98
N ARG A 52 -1.38 8.37 11.09
CA ARG A 52 -0.10 8.84 11.61
C ARG A 52 1.05 8.47 10.68
N PHE A 53 0.96 7.29 10.08
CA PHE A 53 2.02 6.83 9.20
C PHE A 53 2.06 7.70 7.94
N LEU A 54 0.89 8.05 7.40
CA LEU A 54 0.85 8.90 6.22
C LEU A 54 1.30 10.32 6.53
N GLU A 55 1.07 10.80 7.75
CA GLU A 55 1.56 12.11 8.12
C GLU A 55 3.06 12.13 8.16
N ARG A 56 3.68 11.10 8.70
CA ARG A 56 5.12 11.05 8.83
C ARG A 56 5.78 10.65 7.54
N PHE A 57 5.20 9.72 6.81
CA PHE A 57 5.76 9.22 5.57
C PHE A 57 4.72 9.34 4.47
N PRO A 58 4.55 10.52 3.89
CA PRO A 58 3.49 10.72 2.89
C PRO A 58 3.74 10.08 1.53
N SER A 59 4.95 9.61 1.29
CA SER A 59 5.27 8.98 0.03
C SER A 59 6.20 7.80 0.25
N VAL A 60 6.34 6.97 -0.76
CA VAL A 60 7.23 5.82 -0.66
C VAL A 60 8.67 6.29 -0.53
N GLU A 61 9.01 7.43 -1.10
CA GLU A 61 10.36 7.98 -0.99
C GLU A 61 10.65 8.38 0.46
N ALA A 62 9.68 9.01 1.11
CA ALA A 62 9.86 9.40 2.50
C ALA A 62 10.03 8.19 3.40
N LEU A 63 9.26 7.14 3.12
CA LEU A 63 9.36 5.91 3.89
C LEU A 63 10.71 5.23 3.66
N ALA A 64 11.14 5.16 2.41
CA ALA A 64 12.41 4.50 2.09
C ALA A 64 13.59 5.22 2.74
N ALA A 65 13.50 6.54 2.85
CA ALA A 65 14.59 7.32 3.43
C ALA A 65 14.61 7.28 4.96
N ALA A 66 13.56 6.79 5.59
CA ALA A 66 13.48 6.75 7.03
C ALA A 66 14.33 5.64 7.62
N SER A 67 14.68 5.77 8.89
CA SER A 67 15.40 4.69 9.55
C SER A 67 14.41 3.59 9.92
N GLU A 68 14.92 2.39 10.06
CA GLU A 68 14.06 1.29 10.45
C GLU A 68 13.46 1.55 11.82
N ASP A 69 14.21 2.17 12.72
CA ASP A 69 13.71 2.48 14.05
C ASP A 69 12.50 3.41 13.98
N SER A 70 12.52 4.40 13.11
CA SER A 70 11.39 5.32 12.96
C SER A 70 10.15 4.59 12.48
N VAL A 71 10.34 3.69 11.53
CA VAL A 71 9.23 2.92 10.99
C VAL A 71 8.64 2.01 12.06
N LEU A 72 9.49 1.32 12.80
CA LEU A 72 9.03 0.41 13.84
C LEU A 72 8.35 1.19 14.97
N HIS A 73 8.84 2.38 15.27
CA HIS A 73 8.23 3.19 16.32
C HIS A 73 6.78 3.51 15.98
N LEU A 74 6.51 3.91 14.75
CA LEU A 74 5.14 4.22 14.35
C LEU A 74 4.27 2.97 14.24
N TRP A 75 4.88 1.80 14.16
CA TRP A 75 4.15 0.55 14.07
C TRP A 75 3.87 -0.04 15.47
N THR A 76 4.45 0.56 16.52
CA THR A 76 4.32 0.04 17.87
C THR A 76 2.84 -0.09 18.25
N GLY A 77 2.45 -1.24 18.70
CA GLY A 77 1.07 -1.50 19.08
C GLY A 77 0.28 -2.26 18.03
N LEU A 78 0.72 -2.25 16.77
CA LEU A 78 0.03 -3.01 15.75
C LEU A 78 0.39 -4.49 15.78
N GLY A 79 1.60 -4.81 16.21
CA GLY A 79 2.04 -6.19 16.26
C GLY A 79 2.53 -6.68 14.92
N TYR A 80 3.03 -7.91 14.91
CA TYR A 80 3.53 -8.55 13.70
C TYR A 80 4.54 -7.65 13.02
N TYR A 81 5.61 -7.33 13.74
CA TYR A 81 6.60 -6.35 13.28
C TYR A 81 7.35 -6.75 12.02
N ALA A 82 7.32 -8.02 11.66
CA ALA A 82 7.90 -8.42 10.38
C ALA A 82 7.23 -7.71 9.23
N ARG A 83 5.94 -7.36 9.37
CA ARG A 83 5.24 -6.60 8.34
C ARG A 83 5.89 -5.24 8.15
N ALA A 84 6.24 -4.58 9.26
CA ALA A 84 6.86 -3.26 9.18
C ALA A 84 8.24 -3.32 8.54
N ARG A 85 9.00 -4.35 8.87
CA ARG A 85 10.32 -4.50 8.28
C ARG A 85 10.22 -4.79 6.79
N ASN A 86 9.29 -5.63 6.39
CA ASN A 86 9.08 -5.93 4.99
C ASN A 86 8.58 -4.71 4.23
N LEU A 87 7.71 -3.92 4.88
CA LEU A 87 7.21 -2.70 4.28
C LEU A 87 8.37 -1.76 3.99
N HIS A 88 9.26 -1.58 4.95
CA HIS A 88 10.40 -0.67 4.79
C HIS A 88 11.34 -1.18 3.70
N ARG A 89 11.57 -2.49 3.68
CA ARG A 89 12.43 -3.08 2.67
C ARG A 89 11.82 -2.94 1.29
N ALA A 90 10.51 -3.13 1.19
CA ALA A 90 9.82 -2.98 -0.09
C ALA A 90 9.88 -1.53 -0.57
N ALA A 91 9.75 -0.57 0.35
CA ALA A 91 9.85 0.83 -0.02
C ALA A 91 11.20 1.14 -0.63
N LYS A 92 12.27 0.59 -0.04
CA LYS A 92 13.60 0.82 -0.56
C LYS A 92 13.76 0.20 -1.94
N LEU A 93 13.13 -0.96 -2.18
CA LEU A 93 13.18 -1.59 -3.49
C LEU A 93 12.45 -0.74 -4.51
N VAL A 94 11.28 -0.23 -4.17
CA VAL A 94 10.49 0.58 -5.11
C VAL A 94 11.30 1.81 -5.51
N VAL A 95 11.92 2.46 -4.55
CA VAL A 95 12.69 3.65 -4.86
C VAL A 95 13.98 3.30 -5.63
N GLY A 96 14.67 2.26 -5.21
CA GLY A 96 15.95 1.91 -5.81
C GLY A 96 15.85 1.23 -7.17
N GLU A 97 14.86 0.33 -7.32
CA GLU A 97 14.75 -0.44 -8.55
C GLU A 97 13.71 0.12 -9.49
N TYR A 98 12.71 0.81 -9.00
CA TYR A 98 11.61 1.28 -9.83
C TYR A 98 11.46 2.80 -9.78
N GLN A 99 12.43 3.46 -9.21
CA GLN A 99 12.49 4.94 -9.19
C GLN A 99 11.26 5.57 -8.55
N GLY A 100 10.74 4.93 -7.54
CA GLY A 100 9.59 5.47 -6.80
C GLY A 100 8.23 5.12 -7.38
N HIS A 101 8.20 4.37 -8.49
CA HIS A 101 6.94 3.98 -9.10
C HIS A 101 6.71 2.50 -8.82
N PHE A 102 5.58 2.17 -8.27
CA PHE A 102 5.27 0.77 -8.01
C PHE A 102 5.13 0.02 -9.34
N PRO A 103 5.57 -1.24 -9.38
CA PRO A 103 5.40 -2.04 -10.58
C PRO A 103 3.92 -2.14 -10.96
N GLU A 104 3.62 -2.19 -12.24
CA GLU A 104 2.25 -2.25 -12.70
C GLU A 104 1.87 -3.63 -13.20
N SER A 105 2.47 -4.66 -12.65
CA SER A 105 2.12 -6.03 -13.00
C SER A 105 1.98 -6.83 -11.72
N LEU A 106 1.21 -7.89 -11.79
CA LEU A 106 1.00 -8.76 -10.63
C LEU A 106 2.33 -9.36 -10.19
N GLU A 107 3.12 -9.84 -11.13
CA GLU A 107 4.39 -10.44 -10.81
C GLU A 107 5.35 -9.45 -10.18
N GLY A 108 5.42 -8.25 -10.72
CA GLY A 108 6.32 -7.25 -10.19
C GLY A 108 5.95 -6.86 -8.76
N LEU A 109 4.66 -6.71 -8.50
CA LEU A 109 4.23 -6.35 -7.16
C LEU A 109 4.47 -7.50 -6.19
N MET A 110 4.24 -8.73 -6.62
CA MET A 110 4.45 -9.87 -5.74
C MET A 110 5.92 -10.12 -5.44
N ALA A 111 6.82 -9.53 -6.20
CA ALA A 111 8.23 -9.64 -5.92
C ALA A 111 8.66 -8.74 -4.76
N LEU A 112 7.81 -7.81 -4.36
CA LEU A 112 8.13 -6.95 -3.24
C LEU A 112 7.95 -7.68 -1.90
N PRO A 113 8.83 -7.48 -0.93
CA PRO A 113 8.70 -8.14 0.36
C PRO A 113 7.35 -7.89 1.00
N GLY A 114 6.70 -8.93 1.45
CA GLY A 114 5.43 -8.83 2.13
C GLY A 114 4.20 -8.69 1.25
N VAL A 115 4.38 -8.65 -0.07
CA VAL A 115 3.26 -8.49 -0.98
C VAL A 115 2.90 -9.83 -1.58
N GLY A 116 1.72 -10.33 -1.24
CA GLY A 116 1.21 -11.55 -1.82
C GLY A 116 0.27 -11.25 -2.96
N ARG A 117 -0.36 -12.27 -3.50
CA ARG A 117 -1.25 -12.10 -4.63
C ARG A 117 -2.44 -11.19 -4.31
N SER A 118 -3.01 -11.34 -3.12
CA SER A 118 -4.16 -10.55 -2.74
C SER A 118 -3.79 -9.07 -2.65
N THR A 119 -2.68 -8.76 -2.03
CA THR A 119 -2.23 -7.39 -1.91
C THR A 119 -1.89 -6.81 -3.29
N ALA A 120 -1.21 -7.59 -4.11
CA ALA A 120 -0.86 -7.13 -5.45
C ALA A 120 -2.11 -6.87 -6.28
N GLY A 121 -3.10 -7.74 -6.16
CA GLY A 121 -4.36 -7.56 -6.88
C GLY A 121 -5.09 -6.30 -6.46
N ALA A 122 -5.06 -6.01 -5.15
CA ALA A 122 -5.71 -4.82 -4.65
C ALA A 122 -5.02 -3.55 -5.16
N ILE A 123 -3.70 -3.56 -5.22
CA ILE A 123 -2.98 -2.41 -5.73
C ILE A 123 -3.33 -2.18 -7.20
N LEU A 124 -3.34 -3.24 -8.00
CA LEU A 124 -3.65 -3.10 -9.42
C LEU A 124 -5.08 -2.61 -9.62
N SER A 125 -6.00 -3.16 -8.86
CA SER A 125 -7.40 -2.83 -9.01
C SER A 125 -7.75 -1.46 -8.46
N LEU A 126 -7.33 -1.16 -7.25
CA LEU A 126 -7.76 0.05 -6.58
C LEU A 126 -6.93 1.28 -6.96
N ALA A 127 -5.65 1.09 -7.18
CA ALA A 127 -4.79 2.23 -7.46
C ALA A 127 -4.59 2.46 -8.95
N MET A 128 -4.52 1.37 -9.71
CA MET A 128 -4.18 1.49 -11.12
C MET A 128 -5.33 1.22 -12.05
N GLY A 129 -6.48 0.86 -11.48
CA GLY A 129 -7.67 0.66 -12.29
C GLY A 129 -7.66 -0.58 -13.17
N LEU A 130 -6.78 -1.53 -12.87
CA LEU A 130 -6.67 -2.73 -13.66
C LEU A 130 -7.41 -3.86 -13.00
N SER A 131 -8.12 -4.64 -13.80
CA SER A 131 -8.87 -5.75 -13.25
C SER A 131 -7.95 -6.94 -13.11
N LEU A 132 -8.15 -7.73 -12.07
CA LEU A 132 -7.35 -8.91 -11.86
C LEU A 132 -7.60 -9.92 -12.96
N ILE A 133 -8.82 -9.98 -13.47
CA ILE A 133 -9.14 -10.88 -14.57
C ILE A 133 -8.39 -10.44 -15.81
N HIS A 134 -8.37 -9.14 -16.07
CA HIS A 134 -7.67 -8.61 -17.22
C HIS A 134 -6.17 -8.95 -17.11
N ILE A 135 -5.62 -8.84 -15.92
CA ILE A 135 -4.23 -9.14 -15.71
C ILE A 135 -3.94 -10.62 -15.92
N SER A 136 -4.88 -11.46 -15.57
CA SER A 136 -4.64 -12.89 -15.66
C SER A 136 -4.64 -13.38 -17.08
N GLU A 137 -5.12 -12.61 -18.02
CA GLU A 137 -5.19 -13.03 -19.40
C GLU A 137 -4.46 -12.08 -20.30
N PRO A 138 -3.22 -11.85 -20.04
CA PRO A 138 -2.47 -10.86 -20.79
C PRO A 138 -2.31 -11.21 -22.24
N THR A 139 -2.32 -12.48 -22.54
CA THR A 139 -2.08 -12.82 -23.90
C THR A 139 -3.22 -12.57 -24.77
N ARG A 140 -4.34 -12.41 -24.25
CA ARG A 140 -5.41 -12.20 -25.02
C ARG A 140 -5.39 -10.99 -25.53
N ARG A 141 -5.00 -10.39 -25.58
CA ARG A 141 -5.06 -9.28 -25.92
C ARG A 141 -4.46 -8.73 -26.67
N ARG A 142 -4.30 -8.90 -26.95
CA ARG A 142 -3.91 -8.46 -27.53
C ARG A 142 -3.51 -8.08 -27.88
N GLY A 143 -3.59 -8.34 -27.82
CA GLY A 143 -3.32 -8.21 -28.29
C GLY A 143 -3.18 -7.80 -28.72
#